data_a42adef404ef78c9c8b6e762e302930d
#
_entry.id   a42adef404ef78c9c8b6e762e302930d
#
_cell.length_a   1.000
_cell.length_b   1.000
_cell.length_c   1.000
_cell.angle_alpha   90.00
_cell.angle_beta   90.00
_cell.angle_gamma   90.00
#
_symmetry.space_group_name_H-M   'P 1'
#
loop_
_entity.id
_entity.type
_entity.pdbx_description
1 polymer ?
#
loop_
_entity_poly.entity_id
_entity_poly.type
_entity_poly.pdbx_seq_one_letter_code
_entity_poly.pdbx_strand_id
1 'polypeptide(L)'
;LFIARGSITDPVDFSAEWEFAPLAKAGDKVSAASWLGEVKEQWVSHKIMVPFTMTGNYTVKSIVAAGKYKVTDTVAVVTDDEGREHGITMVQKWPVKQAVRCYVEKPRPSRVMVTGVRAIDTFNPMAEGGTGFIPGPFGAGKTVLQHAISKQADADIIIMVACGERANEVVEIFKEFPELIDPRTGHNL
;
A
#
# COMPACT_ATOMS: atom_id res chain seq x y z
N LEU A 1 21.73 18.46 3.10
CA LEU A 1 21.15 17.96 1.85
C LEU A 1 19.90 18.76 1.55
N PHE A 2 19.85 19.42 0.38
CA PHE A 2 18.68 20.15 -0.07
C PHE A 2 18.12 19.44 -1.30
N ILE A 3 16.80 19.24 -1.34
CA ILE A 3 16.12 18.74 -2.52
C ILE A 3 16.05 19.88 -3.54
N ALA A 4 16.52 19.65 -4.78
CA ALA A 4 16.44 20.64 -5.85
C ALA A 4 14.96 20.94 -6.17
N ARG A 5 14.66 22.23 -6.40
CA ARG A 5 13.29 22.64 -6.78
C ARG A 5 12.92 21.97 -8.11
N GLY A 6 11.72 21.39 -8.17
CA GLY A 6 11.20 20.74 -9.38
C GLY A 6 11.80 19.36 -9.66
N SER A 7 12.58 18.78 -8.74
CA SER A 7 13.01 17.39 -8.89
C SER A 7 11.79 16.45 -8.75
N ILE A 8 11.61 15.61 -9.75
CA ILE A 8 10.59 14.56 -9.79
C ILE A 8 11.33 13.24 -9.87
N THR A 9 10.97 12.32 -9.00
CA THR A 9 11.47 10.95 -9.03
C THR A 9 10.28 10.01 -9.26
N ASP A 10 10.43 9.08 -10.18
CA ASP A 10 9.41 8.06 -10.38
C ASP A 10 9.29 7.19 -9.11
N PRO A 11 8.07 6.93 -8.64
CA PRO A 11 7.85 6.13 -7.43
C PRO A 11 8.15 4.64 -7.63
N VAL A 12 8.31 4.21 -8.88
CA VAL A 12 8.58 2.83 -9.26
C VAL A 12 9.72 2.80 -10.26
N ASP A 13 10.64 1.85 -10.14
CA ASP A 13 11.69 1.63 -11.13
C ASP A 13 11.08 0.98 -12.38
N PHE A 14 10.96 1.76 -13.45
CA PHE A 14 10.44 1.30 -14.74
C PHE A 14 11.39 0.37 -15.50
N SER A 15 12.64 0.27 -15.10
CA SER A 15 13.64 -0.61 -15.70
C SER A 15 13.66 -2.01 -15.07
N ALA A 16 13.18 -2.13 -13.85
CA ALA A 16 13.14 -3.38 -13.10
C ALA A 16 12.14 -4.38 -13.71
N GLU A 17 12.53 -5.66 -13.70
CA GLU A 17 11.66 -6.77 -14.06
C GLU A 17 11.13 -7.44 -12.80
N TRP A 18 9.84 -7.76 -12.82
CA TRP A 18 9.13 -8.38 -11.72
C TRP A 18 8.58 -9.72 -12.12
N GLU A 19 8.66 -10.70 -11.26
CA GLU A 19 8.14 -12.04 -11.48
C GLU A 19 6.62 -12.04 -11.25
N PHE A 20 5.88 -11.93 -12.35
CA PHE A 20 4.42 -11.92 -12.35
C PHE A 20 3.86 -13.33 -12.35
N ALA A 21 2.89 -13.60 -11.48
CA ALA A 21 2.11 -14.82 -11.44
C ALA A 21 0.62 -14.48 -11.64
N PRO A 22 -0.04 -15.01 -12.70
CA PRO A 22 -1.45 -14.75 -12.94
C PRO A 22 -2.34 -15.44 -11.91
N LEU A 23 -3.38 -14.75 -11.43
CA LEU A 23 -4.44 -15.27 -10.56
C LEU A 23 -5.76 -15.41 -11.31
N ALA A 24 -6.06 -14.47 -12.21
CA ALA A 24 -7.24 -14.52 -13.06
C ALA A 24 -7.00 -15.36 -14.32
N LYS A 25 -8.09 -15.75 -14.99
CA LYS A 25 -8.11 -16.52 -16.22
C LYS A 25 -8.91 -15.80 -17.30
N ALA A 26 -8.64 -16.15 -18.56
CA ALA A 26 -9.47 -15.67 -19.66
C ALA A 26 -10.94 -16.12 -19.47
N GLY A 27 -11.85 -15.18 -19.65
CA GLY A 27 -13.29 -15.37 -19.39
C GLY A 27 -13.76 -14.91 -18.01
N ASP A 28 -12.88 -14.62 -17.07
CA ASP A 28 -13.26 -14.12 -15.76
C ASP A 28 -13.88 -12.71 -15.86
N LYS A 29 -14.95 -12.48 -15.11
CA LYS A 29 -15.55 -11.14 -14.96
C LYS A 29 -14.82 -10.38 -13.87
N VAL A 30 -14.39 -9.17 -14.19
CA VAL A 30 -13.59 -8.32 -13.32
C VAL A 30 -14.11 -6.89 -13.33
N SER A 31 -13.85 -6.17 -12.26
CA SER A 31 -14.14 -4.74 -12.09
C SER A 31 -12.95 -4.06 -11.42
N ALA A 32 -13.04 -2.75 -11.20
CA ALA A 32 -11.98 -2.00 -10.48
C ALA A 32 -11.56 -2.73 -9.21
N ALA A 33 -10.26 -2.81 -8.98
CA ALA A 33 -9.60 -3.53 -7.88
C ALA A 33 -9.71 -5.07 -7.90
N SER A 34 -10.33 -5.70 -8.89
CA SER A 34 -10.27 -7.16 -9.04
C SER A 34 -8.82 -7.61 -9.29
N TRP A 35 -8.40 -8.66 -8.64
CA TRP A 35 -7.03 -9.17 -8.75
C TRP A 35 -6.85 -9.92 -10.06
N LEU A 36 -5.81 -9.54 -10.80
CA LEU A 36 -5.41 -10.18 -12.05
C LEU A 36 -4.23 -11.11 -11.85
N GLY A 37 -3.31 -10.72 -10.99
CA GLY A 37 -2.11 -11.48 -10.69
C GLY A 37 -1.41 -10.95 -9.46
N GLU A 38 -0.20 -11.44 -9.23
CA GLU A 38 0.64 -11.00 -8.12
C GLU A 38 2.10 -10.95 -8.53
N VAL A 39 2.86 -10.12 -7.85
CA VAL A 39 4.32 -10.08 -7.89
C VAL A 39 4.84 -10.19 -6.47
N LYS A 40 5.96 -10.89 -6.29
CA LYS A 40 6.61 -10.99 -5.00
C LYS A 40 7.55 -9.80 -4.82
N GLU A 41 7.21 -8.93 -3.89
CA GLU A 41 8.03 -7.79 -3.50
C GLU A 41 8.61 -8.07 -2.11
N GLN A 42 9.86 -8.54 -2.08
CA GLN A 42 10.50 -9.08 -0.88
C GLN A 42 9.66 -10.19 -0.24
N TRP A 43 9.03 -9.93 0.91
CA TRP A 43 8.16 -10.85 1.64
C TRP A 43 6.66 -10.59 1.40
N VAL A 44 6.31 -9.49 0.72
CA VAL A 44 4.92 -9.12 0.42
C VAL A 44 4.50 -9.67 -0.93
N SER A 45 3.33 -10.31 -1.00
CA SER A 45 2.67 -10.65 -2.26
C SER A 45 1.84 -9.44 -2.72
N HIS A 46 2.43 -8.62 -3.59
CA HIS A 46 1.78 -7.43 -4.13
C HIS A 46 0.76 -7.82 -5.21
N LYS A 47 -0.50 -7.47 -5.02
CA LYS A 47 -1.58 -7.78 -5.96
C LYS A 47 -1.63 -6.81 -7.11
N ILE A 48 -1.55 -7.32 -8.32
CA ILE A 48 -1.78 -6.56 -9.55
C ILE A 48 -3.26 -6.65 -9.89
N MET A 49 -3.89 -5.50 -10.05
CA MET A 49 -5.34 -5.39 -10.13
C MET A 49 -5.81 -4.52 -11.29
N VAL A 50 -7.08 -4.66 -11.64
CA VAL A 50 -7.75 -3.75 -12.57
C VAL A 50 -7.68 -2.33 -12.00
N PRO A 51 -7.23 -1.33 -12.78
CA PRO A 51 -7.08 0.05 -12.31
C PRO A 51 -8.35 0.63 -11.71
N PHE A 52 -8.23 1.43 -10.65
CA PHE A 52 -9.36 2.06 -9.96
C PHE A 52 -10.12 3.06 -10.84
N THR A 53 -9.49 3.54 -11.92
CA THR A 53 -10.12 4.44 -12.90
C THR A 53 -11.08 3.72 -13.84
N MET A 54 -10.99 2.41 -13.92
CA MET A 54 -11.82 1.58 -14.81
C MET A 54 -13.14 1.25 -14.12
N THR A 55 -14.12 2.13 -14.29
CA THR A 55 -15.48 1.92 -13.74
C THR A 55 -16.29 1.03 -14.70
N GLY A 56 -17.02 0.04 -14.12
CA GLY A 56 -17.85 -0.89 -14.89
C GLY A 56 -17.39 -2.33 -14.77
N ASN A 57 -18.00 -3.18 -15.58
CA ASN A 57 -17.68 -4.59 -15.64
C ASN A 57 -16.86 -4.89 -16.90
N TYR A 58 -15.91 -5.77 -16.76
CA TYR A 58 -15.02 -6.20 -17.83
C TYR A 58 -14.91 -7.72 -17.82
N THR A 59 -14.50 -8.26 -18.95
CA THR A 59 -14.17 -9.69 -19.07
C THR A 59 -12.70 -9.81 -19.46
N VAL A 60 -11.95 -10.66 -18.78
CA VAL A 60 -10.56 -10.93 -19.11
C VAL A 60 -10.49 -11.63 -20.47
N LYS A 61 -9.95 -10.96 -21.48
CA LYS A 61 -9.73 -11.54 -22.80
C LYS A 61 -8.49 -12.42 -22.83
N SER A 62 -7.39 -11.91 -22.28
CA SER A 62 -6.13 -12.63 -22.16
C SER A 62 -5.32 -12.15 -20.98
N ILE A 63 -4.49 -13.01 -20.45
CA ILE A 63 -3.52 -12.72 -19.41
C ILE A 63 -2.23 -13.45 -19.74
N VAL A 64 -1.09 -12.82 -19.47
CA VAL A 64 0.22 -13.44 -19.74
C VAL A 64 0.49 -14.61 -18.78
N ALA A 65 1.33 -15.54 -19.22
CA ALA A 65 1.80 -16.62 -18.37
C ALA A 65 2.71 -16.08 -17.25
N ALA A 66 2.97 -16.90 -16.23
CA ALA A 66 3.96 -16.58 -15.22
C ALA A 66 5.34 -16.32 -15.85
N GLY A 67 5.99 -15.25 -15.47
CA GLY A 67 7.25 -14.82 -16.04
C GLY A 67 7.69 -13.45 -15.57
N LYS A 68 8.82 -12.98 -16.12
CA LYS A 68 9.39 -11.67 -15.79
C LYS A 68 8.89 -10.62 -16.76
N TYR A 69 8.36 -9.54 -16.21
CA TYR A 69 7.78 -8.41 -16.96
C TYR A 69 8.17 -7.10 -16.30
N LYS A 70 8.26 -6.04 -17.10
CA LYS A 70 8.39 -4.68 -16.60
C LYS A 70 7.04 -4.15 -16.16
N VAL A 71 7.02 -3.18 -15.27
CA VAL A 71 5.77 -2.57 -14.77
C VAL A 71 4.94 -1.92 -15.89
N THR A 72 5.55 -1.56 -17.01
CA THR A 72 4.90 -0.96 -18.19
C THR A 72 4.39 -1.98 -19.20
N ASP A 73 4.77 -3.26 -19.08
CA ASP A 73 4.31 -4.29 -19.99
C ASP A 73 2.82 -4.59 -19.75
N THR A 74 2.11 -4.86 -20.84
CA THR A 74 0.70 -5.27 -20.75
C THR A 74 0.62 -6.72 -20.26
N VAL A 75 0.18 -6.92 -19.02
CA VAL A 75 0.06 -8.25 -18.39
C VAL A 75 -1.32 -8.88 -18.57
N ALA A 76 -2.35 -8.07 -18.82
CA ALA A 76 -3.68 -8.57 -19.15
C ALA A 76 -4.37 -7.65 -20.16
N VAL A 77 -5.30 -8.21 -20.93
CA VAL A 77 -6.23 -7.46 -21.77
C VAL A 77 -7.64 -7.80 -21.30
N VAL A 78 -8.42 -6.77 -21.01
CA VAL A 78 -9.83 -6.90 -20.63
C VAL A 78 -10.72 -6.23 -21.66
N THR A 79 -11.92 -6.75 -21.83
CA THR A 79 -12.93 -6.22 -22.79
C THR A 79 -14.11 -5.68 -22.01
N ASP A 80 -14.58 -4.49 -22.35
CA ASP A 80 -15.79 -3.89 -21.79
C ASP A 80 -17.07 -4.45 -22.45
N ASP A 81 -18.23 -4.00 -21.96
CA ASP A 81 -19.55 -4.43 -22.48
C ASP A 81 -19.81 -3.95 -23.93
N GLU A 82 -19.04 -2.98 -24.42
CA GLU A 82 -19.10 -2.48 -25.81
C GLU A 82 -18.11 -3.21 -26.74
N GLY A 83 -17.35 -4.17 -26.22
CA GLY A 83 -16.36 -4.95 -26.96
C GLY A 83 -15.02 -4.24 -27.17
N ARG A 84 -14.76 -3.12 -26.49
CA ARG A 84 -13.47 -2.43 -26.57
C ARG A 84 -12.46 -3.08 -25.66
N GLU A 85 -11.23 -3.15 -26.13
CA GLU A 85 -10.13 -3.78 -25.42
C GLU A 85 -9.30 -2.76 -24.64
N HIS A 86 -8.95 -3.11 -23.41
CA HIS A 86 -8.13 -2.30 -22.51
C HIS A 86 -6.94 -3.12 -22.03
N GLY A 87 -5.72 -2.64 -22.36
CA GLY A 87 -4.48 -3.22 -21.83
C GLY A 87 -4.26 -2.81 -20.38
N ILE A 88 -3.94 -3.78 -19.54
CA ILE A 88 -3.63 -3.57 -18.12
C ILE A 88 -2.14 -3.80 -17.90
N THR A 89 -1.49 -2.84 -17.24
CA THR A 89 -0.10 -2.91 -16.82
C THR A 89 -0.01 -3.11 -15.30
N MET A 90 1.19 -3.37 -14.78
CA MET A 90 1.39 -3.54 -13.34
C MET A 90 1.42 -2.22 -12.57
N VAL A 91 1.39 -1.08 -13.26
CA VAL A 91 1.40 0.26 -12.66
C VAL A 91 0.15 1.03 -13.08
N GLN A 92 -0.39 1.84 -12.17
CA GLN A 92 -1.50 2.75 -12.46
C GLN A 92 -1.22 4.15 -11.90
N LYS A 93 -1.78 5.18 -12.54
CA LYS A 93 -1.78 6.54 -12.01
C LYS A 93 -3.11 6.81 -11.32
N TRP A 94 -3.03 7.28 -10.06
CA TRP A 94 -4.21 7.60 -9.29
C TRP A 94 -4.15 9.05 -8.76
N PRO A 95 -5.20 9.87 -8.94
CA PRO A 95 -5.23 11.22 -8.40
C PRO A 95 -5.28 11.20 -6.86
N VAL A 96 -4.31 11.81 -6.20
CA VAL A 96 -4.16 11.79 -4.72
C VAL A 96 -5.42 12.28 -3.98
N LYS A 97 -6.15 13.24 -4.55
CA LYS A 97 -7.36 13.81 -3.94
C LYS A 97 -8.65 13.03 -4.24
N GLN A 98 -8.58 12.01 -5.06
CA GLN A 98 -9.75 11.22 -5.41
C GLN A 98 -9.85 10.00 -4.50
N ALA A 99 -10.94 9.87 -3.76
CA ALA A 99 -11.16 8.70 -2.92
C ALA A 99 -11.38 7.44 -3.77
N VAL A 100 -10.77 6.33 -3.36
CA VAL A 100 -11.05 5.01 -3.95
C VAL A 100 -12.47 4.61 -3.59
N ARG A 101 -13.27 4.20 -4.59
CA ARG A 101 -14.70 3.86 -4.43
C ARG A 101 -15.05 2.46 -4.96
N CYS A 102 -14.06 1.64 -5.25
CA CYS A 102 -14.22 0.29 -5.79
C CYS A 102 -14.44 -0.81 -4.72
N TYR A 103 -14.67 -0.42 -3.47
CA TYR A 103 -15.00 -1.36 -2.40
C TYR A 103 -16.52 -1.64 -2.36
N VAL A 104 -16.88 -2.86 -2.01
CA VAL A 104 -18.29 -3.30 -1.91
C VAL A 104 -18.96 -2.67 -0.68
N GLU A 105 -18.27 -2.70 0.46
CA GLU A 105 -18.72 -2.06 1.71
C GLU A 105 -17.54 -1.63 2.57
N LYS A 106 -17.81 -0.74 3.51
CA LYS A 106 -16.89 -0.40 4.60
C LYS A 106 -17.44 -0.99 5.89
N PRO A 107 -16.98 -2.17 6.31
CA PRO A 107 -17.42 -2.75 7.57
C PRO A 107 -17.03 -1.81 8.74
N ARG A 108 -17.80 -1.83 9.79
CA ARG A 108 -17.43 -1.14 11.03
C ARG A 108 -16.22 -1.84 11.63
N PRO A 109 -15.23 -1.09 12.13
CA PRO A 109 -14.12 -1.69 12.85
C PRO A 109 -14.63 -2.57 14.01
N SER A 110 -14.21 -3.81 14.03
CA SER A 110 -14.67 -4.80 15.03
C SER A 110 -13.52 -5.44 15.80
N ARG A 111 -12.28 -5.24 15.34
CA ARG A 111 -11.09 -5.77 16.00
C ARG A 111 -10.24 -4.64 16.56
N VAL A 112 -9.64 -4.89 17.72
CA VAL A 112 -8.71 -3.96 18.37
C VAL A 112 -7.33 -4.17 17.79
N MET A 113 -6.69 -3.10 17.39
CA MET A 113 -5.27 -3.10 17.02
C MET A 113 -4.43 -3.08 18.29
N VAL A 114 -3.57 -4.06 18.45
CA VAL A 114 -2.61 -4.10 19.55
C VAL A 114 -1.47 -3.13 19.23
N THR A 115 -1.35 -2.04 20.00
CA THR A 115 -0.31 -1.03 19.82
C THR A 115 0.97 -1.34 20.59
N GLY A 116 0.94 -2.28 21.54
CA GLY A 116 2.02 -2.58 22.45
C GLY A 116 2.20 -1.55 23.58
N VAL A 117 1.42 -0.46 23.56
CA VAL A 117 1.42 0.56 24.60
C VAL A 117 0.26 0.33 25.55
N ARG A 118 0.52 -0.23 26.74
CA ARG A 118 -0.51 -0.65 27.71
C ARG A 118 -1.56 0.42 27.99
N ALA A 119 -1.15 1.68 28.11
CA ALA A 119 -2.07 2.77 28.40
C ALA A 119 -3.08 3.00 27.24
N ILE A 120 -2.65 2.84 26.00
CA ILE A 120 -3.52 2.96 24.82
C ILE A 120 -4.42 1.73 24.76
N ASP A 121 -3.85 0.54 24.78
CA ASP A 121 -4.58 -0.72 24.60
C ASP A 121 -5.65 -0.92 25.70
N THR A 122 -5.43 -0.37 26.90
CA THR A 122 -6.36 -0.48 28.02
C THR A 122 -7.40 0.63 28.10
N PHE A 123 -6.98 1.90 27.92
CA PHE A 123 -7.85 3.05 28.18
C PHE A 123 -8.38 3.75 26.94
N ASN A 124 -7.65 3.65 25.82
CA ASN A 124 -8.03 4.26 24.54
C ASN A 124 -7.71 3.31 23.38
N PRO A 125 -8.32 2.11 23.35
CA PRO A 125 -7.99 1.11 22.36
C PRO A 125 -8.23 1.63 20.95
N MET A 126 -7.29 1.37 20.07
CA MET A 126 -7.42 1.66 18.64
C MET A 126 -8.03 0.47 17.94
N ALA A 127 -8.91 0.74 16.97
CA ALA A 127 -9.47 -0.31 16.12
C ALA A 127 -8.66 -0.47 14.83
N GLU A 128 -8.53 -1.70 14.34
CA GLU A 128 -8.02 -1.95 13.00
C GLU A 128 -8.87 -1.19 11.96
N GLY A 129 -8.22 -0.44 11.06
CA GLY A 129 -8.92 0.44 10.12
C GLY A 129 -9.48 1.74 10.74
N GLY A 130 -9.24 1.97 12.01
CA GLY A 130 -9.62 3.19 12.72
C GLY A 130 -8.64 4.34 12.49
N THR A 131 -8.95 5.50 13.06
CA THR A 131 -8.11 6.69 13.05
C THR A 131 -7.84 7.12 14.48
N GLY A 132 -6.57 7.33 14.82
CA GLY A 132 -6.14 7.88 16.10
C GLY A 132 -5.63 9.31 15.95
N PHE A 133 -5.76 10.11 17.01
CA PHE A 133 -5.25 11.47 17.08
C PHE A 133 -4.41 11.63 18.35
N ILE A 134 -3.20 12.16 18.21
CA ILE A 134 -2.28 12.39 19.33
C ILE A 134 -2.08 13.91 19.50
N PRO A 135 -2.96 14.61 20.20
CA PRO A 135 -2.83 16.04 20.44
C PRO A 135 -1.83 16.31 21.56
N GLY A 136 -1.22 17.48 21.50
CA GLY A 136 -0.38 17.96 22.61
C GLY A 136 0.49 19.15 22.21
N PRO A 137 0.91 19.96 23.19
CA PRO A 137 1.84 21.05 22.95
C PRO A 137 3.22 20.54 22.59
N PHE A 138 4.10 21.46 22.25
CA PHE A 138 5.50 21.18 22.02
C PHE A 138 6.16 20.49 23.22
N GLY A 139 6.93 19.44 22.99
CA GLY A 139 7.62 18.67 24.05
C GLY A 139 6.74 17.69 24.82
N ALA A 140 5.47 17.50 24.42
CA ALA A 140 4.56 16.57 25.10
C ALA A 140 4.81 15.08 24.78
N GLY A 141 5.83 14.76 23.99
CA GLY A 141 6.16 13.38 23.62
C GLY A 141 5.32 12.77 22.50
N LYS A 142 4.64 13.59 21.68
CA LYS A 142 3.81 13.09 20.56
C LYS A 142 4.58 12.19 19.61
N THR A 143 5.72 12.65 19.13
CA THR A 143 6.58 11.91 18.21
C THR A 143 7.12 10.64 18.85
N VAL A 144 7.51 10.71 20.12
CA VAL A 144 7.98 9.52 20.87
C VAL A 144 6.88 8.47 20.98
N LEU A 145 5.64 8.88 21.27
CA LEU A 145 4.50 7.96 21.32
C LEU A 145 4.18 7.37 19.94
N GLN A 146 4.23 8.19 18.90
CA GLN A 146 4.00 7.75 17.51
C GLN A 146 5.06 6.72 17.08
N HIS A 147 6.35 6.95 17.39
CA HIS A 147 7.42 5.99 17.14
C HIS A 147 7.23 4.71 17.95
N ALA A 148 6.84 4.80 19.21
CA ALA A 148 6.60 3.62 20.04
C ALA A 148 5.48 2.74 19.48
N ILE A 149 4.37 3.36 19.04
CA ILE A 149 3.27 2.64 18.37
C ILE A 149 3.78 1.98 17.09
N SER A 150 4.49 2.72 16.24
CA SER A 150 5.01 2.20 14.97
C SER A 150 5.96 1.02 15.14
N LYS A 151 6.76 1.02 16.23
CA LYS A 151 7.72 -0.05 16.53
C LYS A 151 7.07 -1.31 17.09
N GLN A 152 5.89 -1.22 17.69
CA GLN A 152 5.30 -2.29 18.50
C GLN A 152 3.93 -2.74 18.02
N ALA A 153 3.29 -1.97 17.13
CA ALA A 153 1.97 -2.30 16.62
C ALA A 153 1.98 -3.61 15.81
N ASP A 154 0.91 -4.38 15.95
CA ASP A 154 0.66 -5.56 15.15
C ASP A 154 0.23 -5.15 13.73
N ALA A 155 1.22 -4.81 12.90
CA ALA A 155 1.03 -4.34 11.53
C ALA A 155 2.08 -4.98 10.60
N ASP A 156 1.66 -5.31 9.38
CA ASP A 156 2.54 -5.92 8.37
C ASP A 156 3.39 -4.87 7.65
N ILE A 157 2.87 -3.65 7.50
CA ILE A 157 3.55 -2.54 6.82
C ILE A 157 3.35 -1.26 7.64
N ILE A 158 4.43 -0.54 7.87
CA ILE A 158 4.42 0.75 8.55
C ILE A 158 4.78 1.84 7.56
N ILE A 159 3.87 2.80 7.35
CA ILE A 159 4.09 3.96 6.50
C ILE A 159 4.17 5.20 7.36
N MET A 160 5.34 5.82 7.40
CA MET A 160 5.57 7.08 8.11
C MET A 160 5.61 8.24 7.12
N VAL A 161 4.73 9.22 7.31
CA VAL A 161 4.69 10.44 6.49
C VAL A 161 5.08 11.64 7.35
N ALA A 162 6.27 12.17 7.14
CA ALA A 162 6.76 13.36 7.84
C ALA A 162 6.31 14.64 7.09
N CYS A 163 5.44 15.43 7.72
CA CYS A 163 4.95 16.69 7.17
C CYS A 163 5.35 17.85 8.10
N GLY A 164 6.45 18.54 7.78
CA GLY A 164 6.95 19.67 8.58
C GLY A 164 7.65 19.26 9.89
N GLU A 165 8.06 17.99 9.99
CA GLU A 165 8.85 17.48 11.11
C GLU A 165 10.25 18.08 11.13
N ARG A 166 10.91 18.03 12.29
CA ARG A 166 12.27 18.50 12.44
C ARG A 166 13.26 17.59 11.72
N ALA A 167 14.30 18.15 11.16
CA ALA A 167 15.31 17.39 10.43
C ALA A 167 15.96 16.28 11.27
N ASN A 168 16.20 16.54 12.57
CA ASN A 168 16.75 15.53 13.47
C ASN A 168 15.79 14.35 13.73
N GLU A 169 14.50 14.61 13.88
CA GLU A 169 13.47 13.56 14.03
C GLU A 169 13.36 12.72 12.76
N VAL A 170 13.42 13.36 11.59
CA VAL A 170 13.43 12.65 10.29
C VAL A 170 14.67 11.78 10.13
N VAL A 171 15.86 12.28 10.52
CA VAL A 171 17.11 11.50 10.48
C VAL A 171 17.04 10.29 11.41
N GLU A 172 16.42 10.44 12.59
CA GLU A 172 16.23 9.34 13.52
C GLU A 172 15.33 8.23 12.93
N ILE A 173 14.22 8.63 12.28
CA ILE A 173 13.36 7.69 11.55
C ILE A 173 14.16 6.91 10.50
N PHE A 174 14.94 7.60 9.66
CA PHE A 174 15.74 6.95 8.62
C PHE A 174 16.81 5.99 9.17
N LYS A 175 17.27 6.19 10.39
CA LYS A 175 18.24 5.29 11.03
C LYS A 175 17.56 4.10 11.70
N GLU A 176 16.46 4.33 12.41
CA GLU A 176 15.83 3.32 13.26
C GLU A 176 14.83 2.42 12.51
N PHE A 177 14.03 2.98 11.57
CA PHE A 177 12.97 2.21 10.92
C PHE A 177 13.48 1.07 10.03
N PRO A 178 14.59 1.20 9.29
CA PRO A 178 15.14 0.06 8.54
C PRO A 178 15.65 -1.11 9.40
N GLU A 179 15.89 -0.84 10.70
CA GLU A 179 16.35 -1.86 11.65
C GLU A 179 15.22 -2.47 12.48
N LEU A 180 13.97 -2.06 12.23
CA LEU A 180 12.83 -2.61 12.94
C LEU A 180 12.64 -4.09 12.60
N ILE A 181 12.47 -4.87 13.64
CA ILE A 181 12.21 -6.31 13.54
C ILE A 181 10.76 -6.56 13.92
N ASP A 182 10.03 -7.24 13.07
CA ASP A 182 8.69 -7.73 13.40
C ASP A 182 8.82 -8.77 14.55
N PRO A 183 8.26 -8.49 15.72
CA PRO A 183 8.37 -9.39 16.88
C PRO A 183 7.68 -10.75 16.64
N ARG A 184 6.81 -10.87 15.65
CA ARG A 184 6.09 -12.11 15.29
C ARG A 184 6.93 -13.03 14.42
N THR A 185 7.68 -12.45 13.48
CA THR A 185 8.41 -13.20 12.46
C THR A 185 9.93 -13.22 12.70
N GLY A 186 10.46 -12.26 13.45
CA GLY A 186 11.89 -12.06 13.66
C GLY A 186 12.63 -11.51 12.43
N HIS A 187 11.91 -11.11 11.38
CA HIS A 187 12.46 -10.48 10.19
C HIS A 187 12.33 -8.95 10.27
N ASN A 188 13.13 -8.25 9.48
CA ASN A 188 12.98 -6.80 9.33
C ASN A 188 11.60 -6.47 8.75
N LEU A 189 11.01 -5.40 9.26
CA LEU A 189 9.74 -4.85 8.79
C LEU A 189 9.92 -4.15 7.44
#